data_da2515f25d55cd41bb4a9304878e7b00
#
_entry.id   da2515f25d55cd41bb4a9304878e7b00
#
_cell.length_a   1.000
_cell.length_b   1.000
_cell.length_c   1.000
_cell.angle_alpha   90.00
_cell.angle_beta   90.00
_cell.angle_gamma   90.00
#
_symmetry.space_group_name_H-M   'P 1'
#
loop_
_entity.id
_entity.type
_entity.pdbx_description
1 polymer ?
#
loop_
_entity_poly.entity_id
_entity_poly.type
_entity_poly.pdbx_seq_one_letter_code
_entity_poly.pdbx_strand_id
1 'polypeptide(L)'
;MEIKTKACNPTNHGKARDIDGIQYIVVHYTSNLGDTAKNNADYFAREKTKGSAHYFVDEHEIWESVPIEKVAWHCGGGLQGSGGHTFHKKCTNTNSIGVEICMLTKNAVVRKDSIRHAAEFVRWLMRQYGIDANHVIRHYDVTGKQCPASMVADQGLWDNFKAMLTQEETEMRYKYYEDMPDWAKRPLLSWCGKACW
;
A
#
# COMPACT_ATOMS: atom_id res chain seq x y z
N MET A 1 -10.81 5.33 -8.20
CA MET A 1 -9.41 5.55 -7.74
C MET A 1 -8.55 5.70 -8.97
N GLU A 2 -7.79 6.77 -9.08
CA GLU A 2 -6.88 7.02 -10.20
C GLU A 2 -5.47 6.54 -9.81
N ILE A 3 -4.84 5.75 -10.68
CA ILE A 3 -3.46 5.28 -10.51
C ILE A 3 -2.66 5.85 -11.67
N LYS A 4 -1.67 6.69 -11.37
CA LYS A 4 -0.73 7.24 -12.33
C LYS A 4 0.43 6.29 -12.55
N THR A 5 1.04 6.32 -13.71
CA THR A 5 2.14 5.40 -14.06
C THR A 5 3.42 6.14 -14.37
N LYS A 6 4.51 5.70 -13.79
CA LYS A 6 5.87 6.12 -14.12
C LYS A 6 6.79 4.91 -14.02
N ALA A 7 7.04 4.27 -15.14
CA ALA A 7 7.87 3.06 -15.17
C ALA A 7 9.26 3.32 -14.55
N CYS A 8 9.67 2.47 -13.61
CA CYS A 8 11.01 2.54 -13.04
C CYS A 8 12.07 2.16 -14.08
N ASN A 9 13.32 2.48 -13.77
CA ASN A 9 14.44 2.04 -14.58
C ASN A 9 14.40 0.52 -14.74
N PRO A 10 14.52 -0.03 -15.96
CA PRO A 10 14.42 -1.47 -16.21
C PRO A 10 15.40 -2.34 -15.43
N THR A 11 16.49 -1.74 -14.92
CA THR A 11 17.47 -2.45 -14.06
C THR A 11 17.05 -2.55 -12.60
N ASN A 12 15.91 -2.00 -12.21
CA ASN A 12 15.42 -1.96 -10.82
C ASN A 12 14.38 -3.02 -10.49
N HIS A 13 14.02 -3.88 -11.43
CA HIS A 13 13.01 -4.92 -11.20
C HIS A 13 13.43 -6.25 -11.85
N GLY A 14 12.80 -7.33 -11.42
CA GLY A 14 13.03 -8.67 -11.93
C GLY A 14 12.21 -9.02 -13.17
N LYS A 15 12.15 -10.31 -13.43
CA LYS A 15 11.43 -10.91 -14.56
C LYS A 15 9.90 -10.70 -14.45
N ALA A 16 9.21 -11.05 -15.53
CA ALA A 16 7.78 -11.27 -15.48
C ALA A 16 7.44 -12.38 -14.47
N ARG A 17 6.28 -12.26 -13.85
CA ARG A 17 5.74 -13.23 -12.88
C ARG A 17 4.30 -13.58 -13.23
N ASP A 18 3.86 -14.71 -12.71
CA ASP A 18 2.45 -15.08 -12.70
C ASP A 18 1.71 -14.24 -11.63
N ILE A 19 0.68 -13.54 -12.05
CA ILE A 19 -0.15 -12.72 -11.16
C ILE A 19 -1.06 -13.55 -10.26
N ASP A 20 -1.48 -14.73 -10.70
CA ASP A 20 -2.29 -15.66 -9.89
C ASP A 20 -1.50 -16.24 -8.70
N GLY A 21 -0.16 -16.17 -8.77
CA GLY A 21 0.74 -16.56 -7.69
C GLY A 21 0.93 -15.49 -6.60
N ILE A 22 0.30 -14.31 -6.72
CA ILE A 22 0.42 -13.23 -5.73
C ILE A 22 -0.44 -13.57 -4.51
N GLN A 23 0.19 -13.57 -3.33
CA GLN A 23 -0.44 -13.97 -2.08
C GLN A 23 -0.39 -12.88 -1.01
N TYR A 24 0.55 -11.92 -1.11
CA TYR A 24 0.80 -10.95 -0.06
C TYR A 24 0.80 -9.52 -0.60
N ILE A 25 0.42 -8.58 0.27
CA ILE A 25 0.72 -7.16 0.11
C ILE A 25 1.67 -6.77 1.24
N VAL A 26 2.84 -6.23 0.89
CA VAL A 26 3.85 -5.79 1.85
C VAL A 26 3.85 -4.27 1.93
N VAL A 27 3.56 -3.78 3.11
CA VAL A 27 3.53 -2.35 3.42
C VAL A 27 4.92 -1.89 3.83
N HIS A 28 5.40 -0.83 3.20
CA HIS A 28 6.65 -0.16 3.45
C HIS A 28 6.41 1.33 3.73
N TYR A 29 7.48 2.03 4.05
CA TYR A 29 7.52 3.48 4.02
C TYR A 29 8.81 3.95 3.37
N THR A 30 8.76 5.08 2.69
CA THR A 30 9.90 5.61 1.93
C THR A 30 11.05 6.09 2.82
N SER A 31 10.78 6.32 4.12
CA SER A 31 11.74 6.89 5.09
C SER A 31 12.24 8.30 4.74
N ASN A 32 11.74 8.90 3.68
CA ASN A 32 12.09 10.24 3.25
C ASN A 32 11.22 11.29 3.93
N LEU A 33 11.81 12.43 4.29
CA LEU A 33 11.09 13.52 4.92
C LEU A 33 10.46 14.45 3.86
N GLY A 34 9.13 14.61 3.92
CA GLY A 34 8.41 15.55 3.06
C GLY A 34 8.37 15.18 1.58
N ASP A 35 8.59 13.91 1.27
CA ASP A 35 8.50 13.39 -0.10
C ASP A 35 7.03 13.22 -0.57
N THR A 36 6.88 12.93 -1.84
CA THR A 36 5.60 12.59 -2.48
C THR A 36 5.74 11.28 -3.25
N ALA A 37 4.60 10.65 -3.56
CA ALA A 37 4.56 9.46 -4.39
C ALA A 37 5.20 9.73 -5.76
N LYS A 38 4.94 10.91 -6.34
CA LYS A 38 5.55 11.35 -7.60
C LYS A 38 7.07 11.47 -7.51
N ASN A 39 7.59 12.08 -6.44
CA ASN A 39 9.05 12.22 -6.27
C ASN A 39 9.75 10.86 -6.27
N ASN A 40 9.18 9.88 -5.59
CA ASN A 40 9.73 8.53 -5.55
C ASN A 40 9.61 7.84 -6.91
N ALA A 41 8.47 7.92 -7.58
CA ALA A 41 8.31 7.36 -8.92
C ALA A 41 9.33 7.96 -9.92
N ASP A 42 9.53 9.28 -9.90
CA ASP A 42 10.53 9.97 -10.72
C ASP A 42 11.97 9.55 -10.37
N TYR A 43 12.28 9.35 -9.08
CA TYR A 43 13.59 8.88 -8.63
C TYR A 43 13.87 7.48 -9.18
N PHE A 44 12.98 6.52 -8.95
CA PHE A 44 13.16 5.13 -9.40
C PHE A 44 13.13 4.98 -10.92
N ALA A 45 12.53 5.92 -11.66
CA ALA A 45 12.57 5.94 -13.11
C ALA A 45 13.95 6.32 -13.66
N ARG A 46 14.69 7.18 -12.95
CA ARG A 46 16.00 7.69 -13.39
C ARG A 46 17.16 6.88 -12.85
N GLU A 47 17.13 6.59 -11.55
CA GLU A 47 18.25 6.04 -10.81
C GLU A 47 18.33 4.51 -10.96
N LYS A 48 19.55 4.00 -11.01
CA LYS A 48 19.83 2.57 -10.92
C LYS A 48 19.97 2.20 -9.44
N THR A 49 18.92 1.65 -8.88
CA THR A 49 18.87 1.18 -7.49
C THR A 49 18.93 -0.34 -7.45
N LYS A 50 19.13 -0.90 -6.25
CA LYS A 50 19.01 -2.35 -6.04
C LYS A 50 17.69 -2.71 -5.37
N GLY A 51 16.71 -1.82 -5.43
CA GLY A 51 15.38 -1.98 -4.86
C GLY A 51 14.34 -1.26 -5.71
N SER A 52 13.09 -1.64 -5.54
CA SER A 52 11.94 -1.01 -6.19
C SER A 52 10.66 -1.37 -5.44
N ALA A 53 9.57 -0.69 -5.75
CA ALA A 53 8.23 -1.06 -5.28
C ALA A 53 7.26 -1.06 -6.46
N HIS A 54 6.12 -1.72 -6.30
CA HIS A 54 5.07 -1.65 -7.30
C HIS A 54 4.39 -0.29 -7.26
N TYR A 55 4.09 0.21 -6.05
CA TYR A 55 3.35 1.45 -5.88
C TYR A 55 3.99 2.36 -4.83
N PHE A 56 3.90 3.67 -5.10
CA PHE A 56 4.14 4.74 -4.13
C PHE A 56 2.84 5.47 -3.88
N VAL A 57 2.54 5.75 -2.61
CA VAL A 57 1.29 6.39 -2.17
C VAL A 57 1.58 7.53 -1.23
N ASP A 58 0.99 8.69 -1.48
CA ASP A 58 0.92 9.81 -0.55
C ASP A 58 -0.55 10.20 -0.26
N GLU A 59 -0.79 11.33 0.38
CA GLU A 59 -2.13 11.80 0.72
C GLU A 59 -3.01 12.19 -0.49
N HIS A 60 -2.41 12.32 -1.69
CA HIS A 60 -3.08 12.83 -2.89
C HIS A 60 -3.01 11.89 -4.09
N GLU A 61 -1.92 11.14 -4.22
CA GLU A 61 -1.61 10.39 -5.44
C GLU A 61 -1.15 8.97 -5.17
N ILE A 62 -1.44 8.10 -6.15
CA ILE A 62 -0.90 6.75 -6.25
C ILE A 62 -0.13 6.66 -7.56
N TRP A 63 1.11 6.21 -7.48
CA TRP A 63 1.97 6.01 -8.64
C TRP A 63 2.42 4.56 -8.75
N GLU A 64 2.09 3.91 -9.88
CA GLU A 64 2.68 2.64 -10.27
C GLU A 64 4.07 2.88 -10.82
N SER A 65 5.06 2.16 -10.27
CA SER A 65 6.47 2.23 -10.67
C SER A 65 6.93 0.93 -11.33
N VAL A 66 6.66 -0.21 -10.72
CA VAL A 66 6.87 -1.53 -11.33
C VAL A 66 5.51 -2.12 -11.67
N PRO A 67 5.25 -2.47 -12.94
CA PRO A 67 4.00 -3.15 -13.32
C PRO A 67 3.80 -4.43 -12.53
N ILE A 68 2.54 -4.75 -12.24
CA ILE A 68 2.19 -5.88 -11.38
C ILE A 68 2.65 -7.24 -11.93
N GLU A 69 2.77 -7.35 -13.26
CA GLU A 69 3.25 -8.56 -13.96
C GLU A 69 4.76 -8.75 -13.84
N LYS A 70 5.47 -7.84 -13.17
CA LYS A 70 6.90 -7.94 -12.93
C LYS A 70 7.22 -8.01 -11.44
N VAL A 71 8.37 -8.57 -11.13
CA VAL A 71 8.85 -8.71 -9.76
C VAL A 71 9.49 -7.39 -9.32
N ALA A 72 8.89 -6.65 -8.40
CA ALA A 72 9.57 -5.57 -7.70
C ALA A 72 10.49 -6.13 -6.60
N TRP A 73 11.61 -5.45 -6.34
CA TRP A 73 12.58 -5.86 -5.32
C TRP A 73 12.40 -5.04 -4.04
N HIS A 74 11.47 -5.46 -3.18
CA HIS A 74 11.05 -4.69 -2.00
C HIS A 74 11.20 -5.40 -0.66
N CYS A 75 11.05 -6.74 -0.61
CA CYS A 75 11.07 -7.50 0.64
C CYS A 75 12.05 -8.68 0.64
N GLY A 76 12.98 -8.70 -0.33
CA GLY A 76 14.05 -9.69 -0.38
C GLY A 76 15.16 -9.42 0.64
N GLY A 77 16.10 -10.35 0.70
CA GLY A 77 17.27 -10.27 1.57
C GLY A 77 17.20 -11.21 2.76
N GLY A 78 18.24 -11.15 3.59
CA GLY A 78 18.35 -11.93 4.82
C GLY A 78 17.59 -11.32 5.98
N LEU A 79 17.57 -12.03 7.10
CA LEU A 79 17.02 -11.53 8.36
C LEU A 79 17.76 -10.29 8.85
N GLN A 80 17.00 -9.32 9.35
CA GLN A 80 17.48 -8.06 9.89
C GLN A 80 16.86 -7.88 11.29
N GLY A 81 17.67 -7.97 12.33
CA GLY A 81 17.19 -7.86 13.71
C GLY A 81 16.67 -9.19 14.30
N SER A 82 16.22 -9.12 15.55
CA SER A 82 15.81 -10.28 16.35
C SER A 82 14.30 -10.49 16.44
N GLY A 83 13.50 -9.59 15.89
CA GLY A 83 12.02 -9.64 15.95
C GLY A 83 11.38 -9.63 14.57
N GLY A 84 10.07 -9.80 14.51
CA GLY A 84 9.32 -9.87 13.27
C GLY A 84 9.51 -11.21 12.55
N HIS A 85 9.66 -11.16 11.24
CA HIS A 85 9.99 -12.26 10.33
C HIS A 85 9.10 -13.52 10.38
N THR A 86 7.86 -13.41 10.84
CA THR A 86 6.88 -14.51 10.86
C THR A 86 6.61 -15.07 9.44
N PHE A 87 6.76 -14.21 8.43
CA PHE A 87 6.56 -14.54 7.02
C PHE A 87 7.88 -14.74 6.26
N HIS A 88 9.00 -14.88 6.96
CA HIS A 88 10.29 -15.11 6.31
C HIS A 88 10.26 -16.38 5.44
N LYS A 89 10.77 -16.30 4.21
CA LYS A 89 10.73 -17.34 3.18
C LYS A 89 9.32 -17.75 2.70
N LYS A 90 8.24 -17.32 3.36
CA LYS A 90 6.87 -17.50 2.89
C LYS A 90 6.47 -16.38 1.93
N CYS A 91 6.68 -15.13 2.35
CA CYS A 91 6.52 -13.95 1.51
C CYS A 91 7.86 -13.62 0.85
N THR A 92 7.84 -13.42 -0.45
CA THR A 92 9.00 -13.12 -1.30
C THR A 92 8.63 -12.01 -2.30
N ASN A 93 9.61 -11.43 -2.97
CA ASN A 93 9.36 -10.47 -4.05
C ASN A 93 8.46 -11.04 -5.16
N THR A 94 8.52 -12.36 -5.39
CA THR A 94 7.80 -13.01 -6.50
C THR A 94 6.30 -13.13 -6.22
N ASN A 95 5.90 -13.40 -4.97
CA ASN A 95 4.52 -13.63 -4.59
C ASN A 95 3.88 -12.48 -3.79
N SER A 96 4.45 -11.28 -3.87
CA SER A 96 3.95 -10.13 -3.13
C SER A 96 3.90 -8.83 -3.95
N ILE A 97 3.06 -7.92 -3.50
CA ILE A 97 2.93 -6.55 -3.99
C ILE A 97 3.58 -5.62 -2.96
N GLY A 98 4.56 -4.82 -3.36
CA GLY A 98 5.17 -3.80 -2.48
C GLY A 98 4.48 -2.46 -2.62
N VAL A 99 4.01 -1.90 -1.51
CA VAL A 99 3.39 -0.57 -1.41
C VAL A 99 4.20 0.30 -0.46
N GLU A 100 4.78 1.36 -0.98
CA GLU A 100 5.57 2.36 -0.25
C GLU A 100 4.72 3.58 0.11
N ILE A 101 4.62 3.89 1.39
CA ILE A 101 3.86 5.04 1.88
C ILE A 101 4.80 6.21 2.14
N CYS A 102 4.54 7.37 1.53
CA CYS A 102 5.19 8.64 1.83
C CYS A 102 4.57 9.22 3.12
N MET A 103 4.95 8.66 4.27
CA MET A 103 4.22 8.89 5.51
C MET A 103 4.85 9.93 6.45
N LEU A 104 5.94 10.59 6.06
CA LEU A 104 6.61 11.54 6.93
C LEU A 104 6.55 12.97 6.36
N THR A 105 6.19 13.93 7.20
CA THR A 105 6.35 15.36 6.89
C THR A 105 7.83 15.75 6.91
N LYS A 106 8.15 16.97 6.46
CA LYS A 106 9.52 17.53 6.57
C LYS A 106 10.06 17.57 8.01
N ASN A 107 9.16 17.59 9.00
CA ASN A 107 9.50 17.62 10.42
C ASN A 107 9.39 16.22 11.08
N ALA A 108 9.44 15.15 10.29
CA ALA A 108 9.33 13.76 10.75
C ALA A 108 8.01 13.41 11.47
N VAL A 109 6.95 14.18 11.27
CA VAL A 109 5.62 13.88 11.81
C VAL A 109 4.91 12.92 10.86
N VAL A 110 4.23 11.93 11.43
CA VAL A 110 3.48 10.94 10.64
C VAL A 110 2.25 11.58 9.99
N ARG A 111 2.13 11.42 8.67
CA ARG A 111 0.98 11.87 7.87
C ARG A 111 -0.15 10.84 7.94
N LYS A 112 -1.14 11.13 8.76
CA LYS A 112 -2.31 10.23 8.90
C LYS A 112 -3.10 10.09 7.60
N ASP A 113 -3.14 11.14 6.78
CA ASP A 113 -3.87 11.14 5.49
C ASP A 113 -3.19 10.24 4.46
N SER A 114 -1.84 10.22 4.39
CA SER A 114 -1.12 9.25 3.55
C SER A 114 -1.40 7.81 3.97
N ILE A 115 -1.45 7.55 5.29
CA ILE A 115 -1.77 6.22 5.82
C ILE A 115 -3.19 5.81 5.45
N ARG A 116 -4.18 6.72 5.58
CA ARG A 116 -5.57 6.46 5.22
C ARG A 116 -5.72 6.17 3.73
N HIS A 117 -5.14 7.01 2.87
CA HIS A 117 -5.17 6.82 1.42
C HIS A 117 -4.50 5.50 1.01
N ALA A 118 -3.37 5.15 1.65
CA ALA A 118 -2.73 3.86 1.44
C ALA A 118 -3.60 2.67 1.89
N ALA A 119 -4.34 2.80 3.01
CA ALA A 119 -5.27 1.75 3.45
C ALA A 119 -6.42 1.55 2.45
N GLU A 120 -6.99 2.63 1.90
CA GLU A 120 -8.00 2.57 0.84
C GLU A 120 -7.46 1.89 -0.42
N PHE A 121 -6.24 2.23 -0.83
CA PHE A 121 -5.58 1.61 -1.97
C PHE A 121 -5.27 0.14 -1.74
N VAL A 122 -4.71 -0.22 -0.58
CA VAL A 122 -4.42 -1.61 -0.21
C VAL A 122 -5.70 -2.44 -0.19
N ARG A 123 -6.81 -1.91 0.35
CA ARG A 123 -8.11 -2.58 0.31
C ARG A 123 -8.60 -2.80 -1.12
N TRP A 124 -8.36 -1.86 -2.04
CA TRP A 124 -8.64 -2.06 -3.46
C TRP A 124 -7.78 -3.19 -4.04
N LEU A 125 -6.47 -3.23 -3.77
CA LEU A 125 -5.58 -4.32 -4.20
C LEU A 125 -6.03 -5.68 -3.64
N MET A 126 -6.43 -5.74 -2.37
CA MET A 126 -6.97 -6.95 -1.75
C MET A 126 -8.14 -7.53 -2.56
N ARG A 127 -9.07 -6.67 -2.98
CA ARG A 127 -10.22 -7.08 -3.81
C ARG A 127 -9.81 -7.51 -5.22
N GLN A 128 -8.87 -6.81 -5.85
CA GLN A 128 -8.41 -7.13 -7.21
C GLN A 128 -7.69 -8.47 -7.29
N TYR A 129 -6.93 -8.82 -6.25
CA TYR A 129 -6.05 -10.01 -6.24
C TYR A 129 -6.51 -11.11 -5.27
N GLY A 130 -7.68 -10.99 -4.65
CA GLY A 130 -8.21 -11.98 -3.73
C GLY A 130 -7.37 -12.18 -2.46
N ILE A 131 -6.68 -11.12 -2.01
CA ILE A 131 -5.78 -11.17 -0.84
C ILE A 131 -6.56 -10.75 0.41
N ASP A 132 -6.58 -11.61 1.44
CA ASP A 132 -7.21 -11.28 2.70
C ASP A 132 -6.34 -10.37 3.59
N ALA A 133 -6.96 -9.78 4.61
CA ALA A 133 -6.26 -8.85 5.49
C ALA A 133 -5.11 -9.48 6.29
N ASN A 134 -5.07 -10.80 6.50
CA ASN A 134 -3.98 -11.47 7.21
C ASN A 134 -2.71 -11.57 6.35
N HIS A 135 -2.87 -11.48 5.04
CA HIS A 135 -1.79 -11.47 4.06
C HIS A 135 -1.34 -10.04 3.69
N VAL A 136 -1.92 -9.01 4.30
CA VAL A 136 -1.36 -7.64 4.30
C VAL A 136 -0.44 -7.51 5.50
N ILE A 137 0.86 -7.40 5.24
CA ILE A 137 1.93 -7.51 6.23
C ILE A 137 2.93 -6.36 6.08
N ARG A 138 3.75 -6.11 7.11
CA ARG A 138 4.85 -5.13 7.05
C ARG A 138 6.11 -5.80 6.48
N HIS A 139 7.03 -5.03 5.96
CA HIS A 139 8.37 -5.54 5.65
C HIS A 139 9.05 -6.14 6.91
N TYR A 140 8.78 -5.55 8.09
CA TYR A 140 9.19 -6.09 9.38
C TYR A 140 8.77 -7.56 9.57
N ASP A 141 7.57 -7.90 9.17
CA ASP A 141 7.01 -9.25 9.34
C ASP A 141 7.67 -10.26 8.38
N VAL A 142 8.42 -9.79 7.37
CA VAL A 142 9.15 -10.64 6.41
C VAL A 142 10.62 -10.82 6.81
N THR A 143 11.32 -9.74 7.17
CA THR A 143 12.78 -9.79 7.39
C THR A 143 13.24 -9.28 8.76
N GLY A 144 12.35 -8.72 9.58
CA GLY A 144 12.71 -8.04 10.82
C GLY A 144 13.21 -6.60 10.63
N LYS A 145 13.28 -6.10 9.38
CA LYS A 145 13.62 -4.70 9.08
C LYS A 145 12.61 -3.76 9.75
N GLN A 146 13.09 -2.67 10.36
CA GLN A 146 12.24 -1.64 10.95
C GLN A 146 11.50 -0.84 9.85
N CYS A 147 10.55 -1.49 9.19
CA CYS A 147 9.81 -0.91 8.05
C CYS A 147 8.36 -1.44 8.01
N PRO A 148 7.36 -0.55 8.01
CA PRO A 148 7.43 0.90 8.26
C PRO A 148 7.81 1.22 9.71
N ALA A 149 8.83 2.05 9.93
CA ALA A 149 9.37 2.27 11.27
C ALA A 149 8.31 2.76 12.27
N SER A 150 7.46 3.70 11.88
CA SER A 150 6.39 4.23 12.74
C SER A 150 5.37 3.16 13.14
N MET A 151 5.04 2.23 12.24
CA MET A 151 4.09 1.13 12.50
C MET A 151 4.74 -0.07 13.20
N VAL A 152 6.08 -0.12 13.26
CA VAL A 152 6.81 -1.11 14.06
C VAL A 152 6.99 -0.60 15.48
N ALA A 153 7.30 0.68 15.65
CA ALA A 153 7.46 1.32 16.96
C ALA A 153 6.12 1.49 17.70
N ASP A 154 5.04 1.75 16.97
CA ASP A 154 3.68 1.90 17.49
C ASP A 154 2.76 0.82 16.89
N GLN A 155 2.53 -0.25 17.66
CA GLN A 155 1.64 -1.33 17.26
C GLN A 155 0.19 -0.84 17.07
N GLY A 156 -0.27 0.15 17.84
CA GLY A 156 -1.60 0.75 17.70
C GLY A 156 -1.79 1.42 16.33
N LEU A 157 -0.73 2.02 15.79
CA LEU A 157 -0.77 2.59 14.43
C LEU A 157 -0.94 1.51 13.37
N TRP A 158 -0.27 0.37 13.53
CA TRP A 158 -0.44 -0.79 12.65
C TRP A 158 -1.82 -1.42 12.78
N ASP A 159 -2.32 -1.61 14.00
CA ASP A 159 -3.63 -2.19 14.25
C ASP A 159 -4.76 -1.31 13.69
N ASN A 160 -4.62 0.02 13.79
CA ASN A 160 -5.54 0.96 13.15
C ASN A 160 -5.49 0.86 11.61
N PHE A 161 -4.30 0.72 11.02
CA PHE A 161 -4.17 0.47 9.59
C PHE A 161 -4.89 -0.82 9.18
N LYS A 162 -4.69 -1.90 9.92
CA LYS A 162 -5.36 -3.20 9.68
C LYS A 162 -6.88 -3.10 9.83
N ALA A 163 -7.37 -2.36 10.83
CA ALA A 163 -8.79 -2.13 11.01
C ALA A 163 -9.42 -1.40 9.80
N MET A 164 -8.72 -0.41 9.23
CA MET A 164 -9.18 0.26 8.01
C MET A 164 -9.31 -0.67 6.80
N LEU A 165 -8.55 -1.78 6.75
CA LEU A 165 -8.64 -2.75 5.64
C LEU A 165 -9.93 -3.58 5.69
N THR A 166 -10.50 -3.77 6.85
CA THR A 166 -11.69 -4.62 7.09
C THR A 166 -12.98 -3.82 7.28
N GLN A 167 -12.89 -2.48 7.38
CA GLN A 167 -14.08 -1.63 7.45
C GLN A 167 -14.84 -1.69 6.13
N GLU A 168 -16.15 -1.96 6.21
CA GLU A 168 -17.04 -1.90 5.05
C GLU A 168 -17.15 -0.46 4.53
N GLU A 169 -17.23 -0.28 3.22
CA GLU A 169 -17.44 1.04 2.57
C GLU A 169 -18.67 1.78 3.13
N THR A 170 -19.60 1.06 3.68
CA THR A 170 -20.85 1.57 4.28
C THR A 170 -20.57 2.47 5.49
N GLU A 171 -19.67 2.11 6.40
CA GLU A 171 -19.38 2.92 7.59
C GLU A 171 -18.61 4.21 7.24
N MET A 172 -17.67 4.16 6.29
CA MET A 172 -16.98 5.37 5.84
C MET A 172 -17.89 6.31 5.05
N ARG A 173 -18.80 5.79 4.24
CA ARG A 173 -19.84 6.60 3.57
C ARG A 173 -20.80 7.27 4.58
N TYR A 174 -21.15 6.61 5.67
CA TYR A 174 -22.04 7.19 6.69
C TYR A 174 -21.37 8.33 7.47
N LYS A 175 -20.11 8.16 7.86
CA LYS A 175 -19.37 9.20 8.57
C LYS A 175 -19.14 10.45 7.70
N TYR A 176 -18.86 10.26 6.42
CA TYR A 176 -18.77 11.35 5.45
C TYR A 176 -20.13 11.95 5.11
N TYR A 177 -21.20 11.16 5.12
CA TYR A 177 -22.54 11.63 4.78
C TYR A 177 -23.11 12.53 5.88
N GLU A 178 -22.82 12.25 7.14
CA GLU A 178 -23.25 13.11 8.27
C GLU A 178 -22.52 14.45 8.27
N ASP A 179 -21.25 14.48 7.89
CA ASP A 179 -20.42 15.70 7.80
C ASP A 179 -20.62 16.46 6.47
N MET A 180 -21.38 15.93 5.52
CA MET A 180 -21.66 16.61 4.26
C MET A 180 -22.67 17.74 4.42
N PRO A 181 -22.45 18.92 3.77
CA PRO A 181 -23.49 19.93 3.69
C PRO A 181 -24.73 19.37 2.99
N ASP A 182 -25.92 19.79 3.42
CA ASP A 182 -27.20 19.20 2.97
C ASP A 182 -27.41 19.24 1.44
N TRP A 183 -26.85 20.21 0.74
CA TRP A 183 -26.88 20.25 -0.72
C TRP A 183 -26.10 19.14 -1.42
N ALA A 184 -25.13 18.52 -0.74
CA ALA A 184 -24.30 17.42 -1.26
C ALA A 184 -24.86 16.04 -0.90
N LYS A 185 -25.82 15.97 0.04
CA LYS A 185 -26.51 14.75 0.44
C LYS A 185 -27.53 14.35 -0.63
N ARG A 186 -27.08 13.59 -1.63
CA ARG A 186 -28.01 13.01 -2.63
C ARG A 186 -28.76 11.83 -2.02
N PRO A 187 -30.10 11.69 -2.29
CA PRO A 187 -30.84 10.53 -1.80
C PRO A 187 -30.28 9.22 -2.38
N LEU A 188 -29.98 8.27 -1.49
CA LEU A 188 -29.50 6.92 -1.81
C LEU A 188 -30.60 6.02 -2.42
N LEU A 189 -31.65 6.57 -3.04
CA LEU A 189 -32.86 5.86 -3.45
C LEU A 189 -32.92 5.48 -4.93
N SER A 190 -31.81 5.12 -5.59
CA SER A 190 -31.94 4.63 -6.97
C SER A 190 -31.08 3.44 -7.40
N TRP A 191 -30.51 2.67 -6.47
CA TRP A 191 -29.72 1.48 -6.85
C TRP A 191 -30.23 0.16 -6.24
N CYS A 192 -31.46 0.13 -5.77
CA CYS A 192 -32.10 -1.13 -5.40
C CYS A 192 -33.25 -1.39 -6.39
N GLY A 193 -32.95 -1.99 -7.51
CA GLY A 193 -33.99 -2.35 -8.45
C GLY A 193 -33.48 -2.66 -9.86
N LYS A 194 -32.97 -3.89 -10.02
CA LYS A 194 -33.35 -4.82 -11.10
C LYS A 194 -32.44 -6.04 -11.08
N ALA A 195 -32.71 -6.94 -10.15
CA ALA A 195 -32.60 -8.34 -10.46
C ALA A 195 -33.87 -8.67 -11.25
N CYS A 196 -33.72 -9.09 -12.47
CA CYS A 196 -34.80 -9.74 -13.22
C CYS A 196 -34.22 -10.56 -14.36
N TRP A 197 -34.45 -11.86 -14.26
CA TRP A 197 -34.64 -12.89 -15.26
C TRP A 197 -33.44 -13.29 -16.08
#